data_d6e92e9bd301b29bc5d9d6c8b25437dd
#
_entry.id   d6e92e9bd301b29bc5d9d6c8b25437dd
#
_cell.length_a   1.000
_cell.length_b   1.000
_cell.length_c   1.000
_cell.angle_alpha   90.00
_cell.angle_beta   90.00
_cell.angle_gamma   90.00
#
_symmetry.space_group_name_H-M   'P 1'
#
loop_
_entity.id
_entity.type
_entity.pdbx_description
1 polymer ?
#
loop_
_entity_poly.entity_id
_entity_poly.type
_entity_poly.pdbx_seq_one_letter_code
_entity_poly.pdbx_strand_id
1 'polypeptide(L)'
;MPLSHGQKPTACLALADGTIFYGKGFGATGETQAELCFNTAMTGYQEIMTDPSYAGQIVTFTFPHVGNVGVNPEDDETADPVADGMVVKWDPTEPSNWRSAGELSDWLASRGRIAIGGVDTRRLTRAIRQQGAPHAALAHDPEGNFDIAAMVARARAFPGLVGKDLARDVTCAQSYRWDEMRWAWPQGYARQENARHKVVAIDYGAKRNILRCLASAGCDVTVLPASATAEEILAHDPAGVFLSNGPGDPAATGAYAVPMIREVLEKRADLPVFGICLGHQMLALALGATTVKMNHGHHGANHPVKDIETGKVEITSMNHGFAVDSQTLPAGVMETHVSLFDGSNCGIRMTDRPVFSVQYHPEASPGPQDSFYLFERFVASMDAA
;
A
#
# COMPACT_ATOMS: atom_id res chain seq x y z
N MET A 1 16.78 6.55 21.57
CA MET A 1 16.52 7.28 22.83
C MET A 1 16.16 8.71 22.48
N PRO A 2 15.28 9.42 23.18
CA PRO A 2 15.18 10.86 23.00
C PRO A 2 16.56 11.47 23.16
N LEU A 3 16.84 12.53 22.41
CA LEU A 3 18.14 13.22 22.46
C LEU A 3 18.51 13.45 23.94
N SER A 4 19.69 12.97 24.35
CA SER A 4 20.19 13.24 25.69
C SER A 4 20.47 14.75 25.82
N HIS A 5 20.41 15.29 27.07
CA HIS A 5 20.70 16.69 27.32
C HIS A 5 22.06 17.08 26.72
N GLY A 6 22.06 18.01 25.76
CA GLY A 6 23.26 18.51 25.08
C GLY A 6 23.57 17.87 23.70
N GLN A 7 22.85 16.84 23.26
CA GLN A 7 23.02 16.33 21.89
C GLN A 7 22.33 17.26 20.89
N LYS A 8 23.06 17.69 19.88
CA LYS A 8 22.52 18.44 18.75
C LYS A 8 21.66 17.50 17.89
N PRO A 9 20.42 17.87 17.53
CA PRO A 9 19.62 17.06 16.60
C PRO A 9 20.28 17.03 15.23
N THR A 10 20.25 15.89 14.57
CA THR A 10 20.74 15.71 13.19
C THR A 10 19.59 15.47 12.21
N ALA A 11 18.33 15.44 12.68
CA ALA A 11 17.15 15.44 11.81
C ALA A 11 16.05 16.31 12.39
N CYS A 12 15.23 16.83 11.46
CA CYS A 12 14.10 17.69 11.75
C CYS A 12 12.91 17.30 10.88
N LEU A 13 11.73 17.15 11.51
CA LEU A 13 10.44 17.01 10.83
C LEU A 13 9.62 18.26 11.12
N ALA A 14 9.26 19.00 10.07
CA ALA A 14 8.44 20.21 10.14
C ALA A 14 7.09 19.96 9.47
N LEU A 15 5.99 20.20 10.20
CA LEU A 15 4.64 20.12 9.68
C LEU A 15 4.19 21.45 9.07
N ALA A 16 3.23 21.42 8.17
CA ALA A 16 2.68 22.60 7.51
C ALA A 16 2.05 23.62 8.47
N ASP A 17 1.57 23.18 9.66
CA ASP A 17 1.05 24.07 10.71
C ASP A 17 2.14 24.80 11.51
N GLY A 18 3.41 24.44 11.30
CA GLY A 18 4.57 24.97 12.03
C GLY A 18 5.01 24.11 13.21
N THR A 19 4.37 22.98 13.46
CA THR A 19 4.82 22.03 14.50
C THR A 19 6.15 21.39 14.11
N ILE A 20 7.11 21.36 15.01
CA ILE A 20 8.47 20.86 14.76
C ILE A 20 8.77 19.69 15.70
N PHE A 21 9.39 18.67 15.13
CA PHE A 21 9.97 17.54 15.85
C PHE A 21 11.46 17.44 15.50
N TYR A 22 12.30 17.40 16.52
CA TYR A 22 13.73 17.16 16.38
C TYR A 22 14.08 15.75 16.79
N GLY A 23 15.08 15.18 16.14
CA GLY A 23 15.54 13.84 16.41
C GLY A 23 16.94 13.58 15.87
N LYS A 24 17.29 12.31 15.81
CA LYS A 24 18.51 11.82 15.20
C LYS A 24 18.20 11.28 13.81
N GLY A 25 18.93 11.76 12.80
CA GLY A 25 18.81 11.26 11.44
C GLY A 25 19.52 9.93 11.26
N PHE A 26 18.97 9.11 10.38
CA PHE A 26 19.58 7.90 9.85
C PHE A 26 19.12 7.67 8.40
N GLY A 27 19.75 6.72 7.71
CA GLY A 27 19.58 6.63 6.26
C GLY A 27 20.33 7.72 5.51
N ALA A 28 19.80 8.16 4.36
CA ALA A 28 20.43 9.19 3.53
C ALA A 28 20.38 10.58 4.20
N THR A 29 21.33 11.45 3.84
CA THR A 29 21.29 12.89 4.13
C THR A 29 20.52 13.63 3.08
N GLY A 30 19.92 14.77 3.42
CA GLY A 30 19.14 15.60 2.51
C GLY A 30 17.77 15.97 3.05
N GLU A 31 16.85 16.26 2.15
CA GLU A 31 15.51 16.73 2.47
C GLU A 31 14.46 16.09 1.56
N THR A 32 13.27 15.83 2.12
CA THR A 32 12.09 15.38 1.39
C THR A 32 10.82 16.05 1.92
N GLN A 33 9.73 16.01 1.14
CA GLN A 33 8.42 16.51 1.54
C GLN A 33 7.33 15.58 1.02
N ALA A 34 6.33 15.30 1.87
CA ALA A 34 5.24 14.39 1.53
C ALA A 34 4.04 14.57 2.48
N GLU A 35 2.94 13.85 2.21
CA GLU A 35 1.87 13.65 3.16
C GLU A 35 2.34 12.73 4.30
N LEU A 36 2.06 13.09 5.54
CA LEU A 36 2.47 12.31 6.69
C LEU A 36 1.34 11.36 7.12
N CYS A 37 1.63 10.07 7.13
CA CYS A 37 0.74 9.04 7.67
C CYS A 37 1.36 8.32 8.87
N PHE A 38 0.60 7.45 9.54
CA PHE A 38 1.15 6.53 10.55
C PHE A 38 0.75 5.10 10.23
N ASN A 39 1.58 4.15 10.60
CA ASN A 39 1.28 2.72 10.47
C ASN A 39 1.33 2.05 11.85
N THR A 40 0.33 1.20 12.15
CA THR A 40 0.18 0.52 13.44
C THR A 40 0.69 -0.92 13.45
N ALA A 41 1.25 -1.42 12.35
CA ALA A 41 1.86 -2.75 12.29
C ALA A 41 3.03 -2.87 13.27
N MET A 42 3.15 -4.03 13.92
CA MET A 42 4.24 -4.31 14.87
C MET A 42 5.50 -4.86 14.20
N THR A 43 5.42 -5.20 12.91
CA THR A 43 6.49 -5.80 12.10
C THR A 43 6.35 -5.36 10.66
N GLY A 44 7.31 -5.73 9.79
CA GLY A 44 7.21 -5.51 8.37
C GLY A 44 7.57 -4.09 7.95
N TYR A 45 8.52 -3.44 8.62
CA TYR A 45 8.92 -2.08 8.26
C TYR A 45 9.57 -2.00 6.86
N GLN A 46 10.26 -3.05 6.42
CA GLN A 46 10.85 -3.11 5.08
C GLN A 46 9.77 -3.26 4.01
N GLU A 47 8.82 -4.16 4.22
CA GLU A 47 7.64 -4.35 3.37
C GLU A 47 6.82 -3.05 3.27
N ILE A 48 6.62 -2.34 4.40
CA ILE A 48 5.90 -1.07 4.42
C ILE A 48 6.66 0.00 3.62
N MET A 49 7.98 0.13 3.79
CA MET A 49 8.78 1.10 3.05
C MET A 49 8.84 0.82 1.55
N THR A 50 8.70 -0.45 1.14
CA THR A 50 8.72 -0.90 -0.26
C THR A 50 7.33 -1.12 -0.85
N ASP A 51 6.24 -0.94 -0.10
CA ASP A 51 4.87 -0.98 -0.63
C ASP A 51 4.60 0.26 -1.50
N PRO A 52 4.32 0.09 -2.81
CA PRO A 52 4.06 1.22 -3.72
C PRO A 52 2.92 2.13 -3.27
N SER A 53 1.96 1.62 -2.49
CA SER A 53 0.83 2.42 -1.98
C SER A 53 1.25 3.56 -1.07
N TYR A 54 2.52 3.60 -0.58
CA TYR A 54 3.07 4.71 0.20
C TYR A 54 3.78 5.78 -0.63
N ALA A 55 3.71 5.77 -1.96
CA ALA A 55 4.28 6.84 -2.79
C ALA A 55 3.69 8.20 -2.40
N GLY A 56 4.55 9.19 -2.22
CA GLY A 56 4.17 10.53 -1.77
C GLY A 56 3.87 10.63 -0.27
N GLN A 57 4.28 9.64 0.55
CA GLN A 57 4.04 9.63 1.99
C GLN A 57 5.32 9.44 2.81
N ILE A 58 5.41 10.16 3.95
CA ILE A 58 6.35 9.90 5.04
C ILE A 58 5.61 9.05 6.08
N VAL A 59 6.16 7.87 6.42
CA VAL A 59 5.48 6.89 7.29
C VAL A 59 5.98 7.02 8.72
N THR A 60 5.06 7.27 9.67
CA THR A 60 5.32 7.23 11.10
C THR A 60 5.01 5.84 11.65
N PHE A 61 6.03 5.12 12.11
CA PHE A 61 5.86 3.82 12.74
C PHE A 61 5.47 3.99 14.21
N THR A 62 4.30 3.47 14.58
CA THR A 62 3.83 3.55 15.97
C THR A 62 4.48 2.51 16.86
N PHE A 63 4.95 1.41 16.29
CA PHE A 63 5.75 0.41 17.00
C PHE A 63 7.12 0.98 17.36
N PRO A 64 7.54 0.90 18.64
CA PRO A 64 8.70 1.66 19.11
C PRO A 64 10.05 1.08 18.68
N HIS A 65 10.14 -0.22 18.40
CA HIS A 65 11.39 -0.91 18.09
C HIS A 65 11.42 -1.33 16.63
N VAL A 66 12.25 -0.65 15.85
CA VAL A 66 12.45 -0.88 14.41
C VAL A 66 13.93 -1.23 14.17
N GLY A 67 14.22 -2.04 13.16
CA GLY A 67 15.58 -2.49 12.81
C GLY A 67 15.99 -3.84 13.38
N ASN A 68 15.26 -4.37 14.37
CA ASN A 68 15.59 -5.60 15.08
C ASN A 68 15.65 -6.87 14.22
N VAL A 69 14.94 -6.94 13.12
CA VAL A 69 15.01 -8.03 12.13
C VAL A 69 16.04 -7.76 11.02
N GLY A 70 16.65 -6.57 11.00
CA GLY A 70 17.52 -6.13 9.91
C GLY A 70 16.74 -5.91 8.61
N VAL A 71 17.43 -6.05 7.50
CA VAL A 71 16.85 -6.02 6.15
C VAL A 71 17.34 -7.24 5.37
N ASN A 72 16.55 -7.68 4.39
CA ASN A 72 16.90 -8.79 3.52
C ASN A 72 16.14 -8.67 2.17
N PRO A 73 16.64 -9.30 1.08
CA PRO A 73 16.03 -9.16 -0.25
C PRO A 73 14.68 -9.87 -0.42
N GLU A 74 14.28 -10.71 0.54
CA GLU A 74 13.01 -11.46 0.47
C GLU A 74 11.82 -10.64 0.96
N ASP A 75 12.05 -9.60 1.78
CA ASP A 75 11.00 -8.80 2.40
C ASP A 75 10.67 -7.52 1.59
N ASP A 76 11.22 -7.36 0.38
CA ASP A 76 10.91 -6.25 -0.51
C ASP A 76 9.62 -6.50 -1.30
N GLU A 77 8.68 -5.57 -1.24
CA GLU A 77 7.45 -5.59 -2.06
C GLU A 77 7.67 -4.96 -3.45
N THR A 78 8.70 -4.11 -3.59
CA THR A 78 9.24 -3.62 -4.87
C THR A 78 10.76 -3.55 -4.80
N ALA A 79 11.41 -3.29 -5.93
CA ALA A 79 12.89 -3.25 -6.00
C ALA A 79 13.50 -2.19 -5.08
N ASP A 80 12.86 -1.03 -4.97
CA ASP A 80 13.32 0.11 -4.19
C ASP A 80 12.22 0.62 -3.24
N PRO A 81 12.58 1.23 -2.09
CA PRO A 81 11.62 1.89 -1.22
C PRO A 81 10.87 3.00 -1.94
N VAL A 82 9.55 2.98 -1.81
CA VAL A 82 8.66 3.96 -2.45
C VAL A 82 8.24 5.05 -1.48
N ALA A 83 8.08 4.73 -0.20
CA ALA A 83 7.82 5.74 0.84
C ALA A 83 8.93 6.79 0.88
N ASP A 84 8.54 8.07 0.99
CA ASP A 84 9.47 9.21 0.90
C ASP A 84 10.32 9.41 2.14
N GLY A 85 9.90 8.84 3.29
CA GLY A 85 10.66 8.93 4.52
C GLY A 85 10.08 8.11 5.65
N MET A 86 10.86 7.97 6.73
CA MET A 86 10.54 7.16 7.89
C MET A 86 10.66 7.96 9.18
N VAL A 87 9.65 7.84 10.06
CA VAL A 87 9.67 8.43 11.40
C VAL A 87 9.51 7.33 12.44
N VAL A 88 10.46 7.21 13.38
CA VAL A 88 10.45 6.17 14.40
C VAL A 88 10.67 6.76 15.81
N LYS A 89 10.21 6.03 16.81
CA LYS A 89 10.32 6.46 18.22
C LYS A 89 11.74 6.34 18.76
N TRP A 90 12.42 5.24 18.46
CA TRP A 90 13.78 4.97 18.91
C TRP A 90 14.73 4.89 17.71
N ASP A 91 16.01 5.11 17.93
CA ASP A 91 17.01 4.78 16.92
C ASP A 91 16.87 3.31 16.54
N PRO A 92 17.08 2.93 15.27
CA PRO A 92 17.08 1.52 14.86
C PRO A 92 18.02 0.70 15.74
N THR A 93 17.58 -0.47 16.14
CA THR A 93 18.40 -1.41 16.89
C THR A 93 19.26 -2.25 15.96
N GLU A 94 20.43 -2.70 16.44
CA GLU A 94 21.22 -3.69 15.72
C GLU A 94 20.39 -4.96 15.45
N PRO A 95 20.48 -5.52 14.25
CA PRO A 95 19.72 -6.71 13.90
C PRO A 95 20.15 -7.91 14.74
N SER A 96 19.16 -8.68 15.21
CA SER A 96 19.35 -9.91 15.97
C SER A 96 18.58 -11.10 15.39
N ASN A 97 18.15 -11.02 14.14
CA ASN A 97 17.40 -12.05 13.44
C ASN A 97 18.30 -12.80 12.44
N TRP A 98 18.12 -14.12 12.35
CA TRP A 98 18.88 -15.00 11.43
C TRP A 98 18.71 -14.66 9.94
N ARG A 99 17.60 -13.99 9.56
CA ARG A 99 17.34 -13.55 8.18
C ARG A 99 18.02 -12.24 7.83
N SER A 100 18.64 -11.54 8.79
CA SER A 100 19.28 -10.26 8.53
C SER A 100 20.44 -10.40 7.53
N ALA A 101 20.38 -9.64 6.45
CA ALA A 101 21.46 -9.46 5.49
C ALA A 101 22.14 -8.08 5.61
N GLY A 102 21.60 -7.16 6.44
CA GLY A 102 22.13 -5.83 6.64
C GLY A 102 21.33 -5.01 7.65
N GLU A 103 21.82 -3.81 7.92
CA GLU A 103 21.18 -2.84 8.82
C GLU A 103 20.18 -1.95 8.07
N LEU A 104 19.10 -1.57 8.75
CA LEU A 104 18.06 -0.69 8.18
C LEU A 104 18.62 0.68 7.77
N SER A 105 19.53 1.25 8.58
CA SER A 105 20.12 2.57 8.29
C SER A 105 20.89 2.57 6.97
N ASP A 106 21.76 1.57 6.77
CA ASP A 106 22.58 1.44 5.56
C ASP A 106 21.71 1.13 4.33
N TRP A 107 20.69 0.31 4.52
CA TRP A 107 19.72 0.00 3.46
C TRP A 107 18.96 1.24 2.99
N LEU A 108 18.48 2.09 3.91
CA LEU A 108 17.83 3.35 3.58
C LEU A 108 18.80 4.32 2.91
N ALA A 109 20.03 4.44 3.44
CA ALA A 109 21.08 5.31 2.89
C ALA A 109 21.42 4.95 1.44
N SER A 110 21.62 3.65 1.16
CA SER A 110 21.95 3.16 -0.19
C SER A 110 20.84 3.42 -1.21
N ARG A 111 19.60 3.66 -0.75
CA ARG A 111 18.42 3.93 -1.58
C ARG A 111 17.93 5.38 -1.51
N GLY A 112 18.75 6.28 -0.94
CA GLY A 112 18.44 7.70 -0.86
C GLY A 112 17.26 8.06 0.04
N ARG A 113 16.87 7.17 0.98
CA ARG A 113 15.74 7.42 1.88
C ARG A 113 16.17 8.01 3.21
N ILE A 114 15.45 9.04 3.64
CA ILE A 114 15.72 9.81 4.84
C ILE A 114 14.85 9.29 5.97
N ALA A 115 15.42 9.22 7.18
CA ALA A 115 14.67 8.81 8.35
C ALA A 115 15.06 9.61 9.60
N ILE A 116 14.12 9.69 10.56
CA ILE A 116 14.30 10.37 11.85
C ILE A 116 13.89 9.44 13.00
N GLY A 117 14.78 9.26 13.96
CA GLY A 117 14.54 8.58 15.23
C GLY A 117 14.48 9.57 16.41
N GLY A 118 14.03 9.06 17.58
CA GLY A 118 13.91 9.89 18.78
C GLY A 118 12.66 10.77 18.85
N VAL A 119 11.70 10.57 17.93
CA VAL A 119 10.46 11.35 17.84
C VAL A 119 9.40 10.80 18.80
N ASP A 120 8.63 11.69 19.44
CA ASP A 120 7.40 11.29 20.14
C ASP A 120 6.31 10.91 19.11
N THR A 121 6.40 9.67 18.60
CA THR A 121 5.47 9.15 17.58
C THR A 121 4.03 9.08 18.11
N ARG A 122 3.82 8.95 19.43
CA ARG A 122 2.47 8.98 20.00
C ARG A 122 1.84 10.38 19.89
N ARG A 123 2.62 11.43 20.22
CA ARG A 123 2.17 12.82 20.04
C ARG A 123 1.87 13.10 18.56
N LEU A 124 2.77 12.65 17.66
CA LEU A 124 2.62 12.82 16.22
C LEU A 124 1.36 12.10 15.67
N THR A 125 1.16 10.83 16.05
CA THR A 125 -0.03 10.06 15.65
C THR A 125 -1.33 10.71 16.14
N ARG A 126 -1.33 11.27 17.36
CA ARG A 126 -2.50 12.00 17.88
C ARG A 126 -2.78 13.26 17.06
N ALA A 127 -1.76 14.00 16.65
CA ALA A 127 -1.91 15.16 15.79
C ALA A 127 -2.52 14.77 14.43
N ILE A 128 -2.00 13.72 13.78
CA ILE A 128 -2.52 13.19 12.52
C ILE A 128 -4.00 12.80 12.64
N ARG A 129 -4.38 12.11 13.72
CA ARG A 129 -5.78 11.69 13.93
C ARG A 129 -6.74 12.86 14.15
N GLN A 130 -6.28 13.93 14.79
CA GLN A 130 -7.12 15.10 15.11
C GLN A 130 -7.24 16.09 13.96
N GLN A 131 -6.19 16.27 13.19
CA GLN A 131 -6.08 17.30 12.16
C GLN A 131 -6.22 16.77 10.74
N GLY A 132 -6.18 15.45 10.55
CA GLY A 132 -6.03 14.80 9.25
C GLY A 132 -4.56 14.51 8.96
N ALA A 133 -4.29 13.91 7.79
CA ALA A 133 -2.93 13.62 7.31
C ALA A 133 -2.22 14.94 6.93
N PRO A 134 -1.31 15.49 7.76
CA PRO A 134 -0.68 16.78 7.46
C PRO A 134 0.42 16.61 6.42
N HIS A 135 0.74 17.66 5.71
CA HIS A 135 1.94 17.74 4.88
C HIS A 135 3.14 18.03 5.78
N ALA A 136 4.27 17.42 5.46
CA ALA A 136 5.51 17.54 6.22
C ALA A 136 6.74 17.66 5.33
N ALA A 137 7.78 18.31 5.86
CA ALA A 137 9.13 18.29 5.33
C ALA A 137 10.04 17.60 6.35
N LEU A 138 10.84 16.65 5.89
CA LEU A 138 11.81 15.90 6.68
C LEU A 138 13.22 16.20 6.18
N ALA A 139 14.13 16.55 7.10
CA ALA A 139 15.53 16.82 6.79
C ALA A 139 16.46 15.97 7.67
N HIS A 140 17.55 15.47 7.10
CA HIS A 140 18.68 14.87 7.78
C HIS A 140 19.95 15.59 7.39
N ASP A 141 20.52 16.35 8.32
CA ASP A 141 21.80 17.03 8.21
C ASP A 141 22.67 16.64 9.42
N PRO A 142 23.79 15.91 9.23
CA PRO A 142 24.69 15.53 10.30
C PRO A 142 25.20 16.70 11.15
N GLU A 143 25.33 17.90 10.53
CA GLU A 143 25.72 19.12 11.22
C GLU A 143 24.55 19.78 11.96
N GLY A 144 23.32 19.32 11.76
CA GLY A 144 22.10 19.83 12.40
C GLY A 144 21.79 21.29 12.07
N ASN A 145 22.04 21.70 10.84
CA ASN A 145 21.71 23.04 10.33
C ASN A 145 20.39 22.98 9.60
N PHE A 146 19.30 23.48 10.20
CA PHE A 146 17.97 23.45 9.62
C PHE A 146 17.43 24.86 9.42
N ASP A 147 17.02 25.20 8.20
CA ASP A 147 16.21 26.36 7.93
C ASP A 147 14.71 25.99 8.16
N ILE A 148 14.28 26.16 9.41
CA ILE A 148 12.92 25.81 9.84
C ILE A 148 11.87 26.55 9.04
N ALA A 149 12.10 27.83 8.72
CA ALA A 149 11.15 28.63 7.96
C ALA A 149 10.97 28.10 6.54
N ALA A 150 12.08 27.73 5.87
CA ALA A 150 12.05 27.10 4.56
C ALA A 150 11.41 25.71 4.59
N MET A 151 11.68 24.88 5.61
CA MET A 151 11.04 23.58 5.77
C MET A 151 9.52 23.69 5.92
N VAL A 152 9.04 24.57 6.79
CA VAL A 152 7.59 24.82 6.96
C VAL A 152 6.97 25.35 5.67
N ALA A 153 7.65 26.25 4.96
CA ALA A 153 7.18 26.75 3.68
C ALA A 153 7.04 25.65 2.63
N ARG A 154 8.00 24.74 2.56
CA ARG A 154 7.96 23.55 1.67
C ARG A 154 6.81 22.61 2.06
N ALA A 155 6.64 22.30 3.35
CA ALA A 155 5.52 21.48 3.81
C ALA A 155 4.17 22.09 3.41
N ARG A 156 4.02 23.43 3.50
CA ARG A 156 2.81 24.14 3.05
C ARG A 156 2.61 24.12 1.54
N ALA A 157 3.70 24.16 0.79
CA ALA A 157 3.67 24.14 -0.68
C ALA A 157 3.41 22.76 -1.27
N PHE A 158 3.51 21.68 -0.47
CA PHE A 158 3.22 20.33 -0.97
C PHE A 158 1.75 20.23 -1.38
N PRO A 159 1.45 19.79 -2.62
CA PRO A 159 0.09 19.86 -3.16
C PRO A 159 -0.86 18.78 -2.58
N GLY A 160 -0.35 17.86 -1.78
CA GLY A 160 -1.10 16.70 -1.29
C GLY A 160 -1.27 15.61 -2.34
N LEU A 161 -2.05 14.60 -2.00
CA LEU A 161 -2.29 13.42 -2.86
C LEU A 161 -3.57 13.56 -3.71
N VAL A 162 -4.47 14.49 -3.37
CA VAL A 162 -5.71 14.72 -4.13
C VAL A 162 -5.38 15.18 -5.54
N GLY A 163 -5.96 14.54 -6.55
CA GLY A 163 -5.72 14.81 -7.96
C GLY A 163 -4.39 14.26 -8.50
N LYS A 164 -3.62 13.49 -7.70
CA LYS A 164 -2.35 12.89 -8.13
C LYS A 164 -2.55 11.47 -8.65
N ASP A 165 -2.16 11.25 -9.90
CA ASP A 165 -2.06 9.92 -10.50
C ASP A 165 -0.67 9.32 -10.24
N LEU A 166 -0.47 8.79 -9.04
CA LEU A 166 0.81 8.18 -8.68
C LEU A 166 0.94 6.73 -9.19
N ALA A 167 -0.14 6.11 -9.62
CA ALA A 167 -0.10 4.78 -10.22
C ALA A 167 0.78 4.75 -11.49
N ARG A 168 0.80 5.85 -12.26
CA ARG A 168 1.69 5.99 -13.43
C ARG A 168 3.17 6.02 -13.08
N ASP A 169 3.51 6.49 -11.88
CA ASP A 169 4.91 6.64 -11.46
C ASP A 169 5.50 5.32 -10.96
N VAL A 170 4.63 4.38 -10.53
CA VAL A 170 5.06 3.11 -9.91
C VAL A 170 4.72 1.87 -10.73
N THR A 171 3.92 1.99 -11.79
CA THR A 171 3.56 0.87 -12.67
C THR A 171 4.76 0.33 -13.44
N CYS A 172 4.69 -0.93 -13.85
CA CYS A 172 5.72 -1.53 -14.72
C CYS A 172 5.79 -0.83 -16.09
N ALA A 173 7.01 -0.70 -16.61
CA ALA A 173 7.23 -0.09 -17.93
C ALA A 173 6.86 -1.01 -19.10
N GLN A 174 6.85 -2.32 -18.89
CA GLN A 174 6.57 -3.35 -19.90
C GLN A 174 5.83 -4.51 -19.25
N SER A 175 5.06 -5.24 -20.04
CA SER A 175 4.41 -6.47 -19.59
C SER A 175 5.45 -7.54 -19.24
N TYR A 176 5.16 -8.34 -18.21
CA TYR A 176 6.01 -9.45 -17.79
C TYR A 176 5.18 -10.60 -17.22
N ARG A 177 5.77 -11.78 -17.12
CA ARG A 177 5.17 -12.95 -16.45
C ARG A 177 5.68 -13.05 -15.03
N TRP A 178 4.81 -13.49 -14.12
CA TRP A 178 5.13 -13.74 -12.72
C TRP A 178 4.83 -15.20 -12.37
N ASP A 179 5.83 -15.90 -11.81
CA ASP A 179 5.72 -17.30 -11.44
C ASP A 179 6.17 -17.60 -10.00
N GLU A 180 6.68 -16.57 -9.26
CA GLU A 180 7.11 -16.76 -7.88
C GLU A 180 5.91 -16.92 -6.95
N MET A 181 5.95 -17.98 -6.13
CA MET A 181 4.92 -18.32 -5.15
C MET A 181 5.22 -17.69 -3.79
N ARG A 182 4.25 -17.76 -2.85
CA ARG A 182 4.42 -17.30 -1.47
C ARG A 182 5.60 -17.99 -0.80
N TRP A 183 6.25 -17.25 0.09
CA TRP A 183 7.36 -17.76 0.88
C TRP A 183 6.89 -18.93 1.78
N ALA A 184 7.68 -19.99 1.83
CA ALA A 184 7.43 -21.16 2.67
C ALA A 184 8.76 -21.67 3.26
N TRP A 185 8.75 -21.96 4.56
CA TRP A 185 9.90 -22.55 5.24
C TRP A 185 10.03 -24.03 4.89
N PRO A 186 11.25 -24.59 4.66
CA PRO A 186 12.55 -23.91 4.54
C PRO A 186 12.90 -23.49 3.10
N GLN A 187 12.01 -23.66 2.12
CA GLN A 187 12.30 -23.52 0.68
C GLN A 187 12.43 -22.08 0.19
N GLY A 188 11.92 -21.09 0.97
CA GLY A 188 11.81 -19.71 0.52
C GLY A 188 10.70 -19.53 -0.52
N TYR A 189 10.97 -18.79 -1.58
CA TYR A 189 10.05 -18.59 -2.69
C TYR A 189 10.21 -19.66 -3.76
N ALA A 190 9.22 -20.54 -3.91
CA ALA A 190 9.14 -21.51 -4.98
C ALA A 190 8.60 -20.89 -6.28
N ARG A 191 8.73 -21.64 -7.40
CA ARG A 191 8.16 -21.25 -8.70
C ARG A 191 6.90 -22.05 -9.00
N GLN A 192 5.92 -21.39 -9.65
CA GLN A 192 4.70 -22.04 -10.12
C GLN A 192 4.98 -22.82 -11.42
N GLU A 193 4.84 -24.14 -11.36
CA GLU A 193 5.08 -25.06 -12.51
C GLU A 193 3.77 -25.62 -13.11
N ASN A 194 2.67 -25.57 -12.35
CA ASN A 194 1.40 -26.21 -12.70
C ASN A 194 0.22 -25.22 -12.63
N ALA A 195 0.37 -24.06 -13.28
CA ALA A 195 -0.70 -23.08 -13.36
C ALA A 195 -1.90 -23.60 -14.17
N ARG A 196 -3.11 -23.30 -13.70
CA ARG A 196 -4.36 -23.76 -14.32
C ARG A 196 -5.07 -22.67 -15.13
N HIS A 197 -4.99 -21.44 -14.66
CA HIS A 197 -5.75 -20.31 -15.23
C HIS A 197 -4.82 -19.19 -15.63
N LYS A 198 -5.00 -18.67 -16.84
CA LYS A 198 -4.33 -17.44 -17.28
C LYS A 198 -5.00 -16.24 -16.61
N VAL A 199 -4.23 -15.47 -15.89
CA VAL A 199 -4.70 -14.24 -15.24
C VAL A 199 -3.91 -13.04 -15.76
N VAL A 200 -4.61 -12.02 -16.21
CA VAL A 200 -4.01 -10.72 -16.51
C VAL A 200 -4.15 -9.84 -15.27
N ALA A 201 -3.04 -9.39 -14.72
CA ALA A 201 -2.98 -8.46 -13.60
C ALA A 201 -2.61 -7.06 -14.11
N ILE A 202 -3.44 -6.06 -13.81
CA ILE A 202 -3.16 -4.66 -14.12
C ILE A 202 -2.39 -4.05 -12.96
N ASP A 203 -1.19 -3.54 -13.26
CA ASP A 203 -0.25 -3.00 -12.29
C ASP A 203 -0.47 -1.50 -12.05
N TYR A 204 -1.22 -1.17 -11.01
CA TYR A 204 -1.32 0.21 -10.50
C TYR A 204 -0.27 0.53 -9.43
N GLY A 205 0.67 -0.37 -9.19
CA GLY A 205 1.64 -0.38 -8.10
C GLY A 205 1.50 -1.68 -7.30
N ALA A 206 1.58 -2.81 -8.00
CA ALA A 206 1.35 -4.14 -7.41
C ALA A 206 2.45 -4.52 -6.42
N LYS A 207 2.07 -4.87 -5.20
CA LYS A 207 2.95 -5.56 -4.26
C LYS A 207 3.31 -6.93 -4.81
N ARG A 208 4.58 -7.31 -4.68
CA ARG A 208 5.04 -8.66 -5.07
C ARG A 208 4.26 -9.76 -4.39
N ASN A 209 3.87 -9.56 -3.13
CA ASN A 209 3.13 -10.59 -2.40
C ASN A 209 1.72 -10.83 -2.94
N ILE A 210 1.09 -9.85 -3.59
CA ILE A 210 -0.17 -10.06 -4.32
C ILE A 210 0.05 -11.03 -5.49
N LEU A 211 1.10 -10.78 -6.29
CA LEU A 211 1.42 -11.63 -7.44
C LEU A 211 1.82 -13.04 -6.98
N ARG A 212 2.55 -13.15 -5.85
CA ARG A 212 2.88 -14.43 -5.20
C ARG A 212 1.63 -15.18 -4.74
N CYS A 213 0.63 -14.47 -4.21
CA CYS A 213 -0.64 -15.08 -3.82
C CYS A 213 -1.43 -15.61 -5.03
N LEU A 214 -1.49 -14.87 -6.12
CA LEU A 214 -2.12 -15.33 -7.38
C LEU A 214 -1.43 -16.58 -7.92
N ALA A 215 -0.09 -16.57 -7.99
CA ALA A 215 0.69 -17.74 -8.44
C ALA A 215 0.47 -18.95 -7.52
N SER A 216 0.45 -18.74 -6.18
CA SER A 216 0.20 -19.81 -5.20
C SER A 216 -1.22 -20.38 -5.29
N ALA A 217 -2.19 -19.58 -5.71
CA ALA A 217 -3.56 -20.04 -5.95
C ALA A 217 -3.71 -20.82 -7.26
N GLY A 218 -2.67 -20.90 -8.10
CA GLY A 218 -2.65 -21.69 -9.34
C GLY A 218 -2.84 -20.85 -10.61
N CYS A 219 -2.59 -19.54 -10.55
CA CYS A 219 -2.69 -18.63 -11.69
C CYS A 219 -1.37 -18.57 -12.49
N ASP A 220 -1.47 -18.57 -13.82
CA ASP A 220 -0.43 -18.15 -14.76
C ASP A 220 -0.56 -16.66 -14.96
N VAL A 221 0.25 -15.85 -14.27
CA VAL A 221 0.07 -14.41 -14.16
C VAL A 221 0.87 -13.67 -15.22
N THR A 222 0.17 -12.89 -16.04
CA THR A 222 0.77 -11.86 -16.92
C THR A 222 0.43 -10.49 -16.34
N VAL A 223 1.46 -9.71 -16.05
CA VAL A 223 1.31 -8.35 -15.50
C VAL A 223 1.40 -7.35 -16.63
N LEU A 224 0.42 -6.44 -16.72
CA LEU A 224 0.36 -5.37 -17.70
C LEU A 224 0.43 -4.00 -17.00
N PRO A 225 0.99 -2.97 -17.68
CA PRO A 225 1.00 -1.61 -17.15
C PRO A 225 -0.40 -1.07 -16.84
N ALA A 226 -0.48 -0.08 -15.94
CA ALA A 226 -1.71 0.61 -15.57
C ALA A 226 -2.49 1.20 -16.78
N SER A 227 -1.77 1.57 -17.84
CA SER A 227 -2.32 2.15 -19.08
C SER A 227 -2.78 1.12 -20.11
N ALA A 228 -2.73 -0.18 -19.81
CA ALA A 228 -3.16 -1.22 -20.74
C ALA A 228 -4.62 -1.03 -21.17
N THR A 229 -4.90 -1.23 -22.42
CA THR A 229 -6.24 -1.15 -23.00
C THR A 229 -7.02 -2.46 -22.80
N ALA A 230 -8.34 -2.41 -22.91
CA ALA A 230 -9.17 -3.61 -22.85
C ALA A 230 -8.83 -4.60 -23.98
N GLU A 231 -8.44 -4.11 -25.16
CA GLU A 231 -8.01 -4.94 -26.28
C GLU A 231 -6.72 -5.70 -25.96
N GLU A 232 -5.71 -5.02 -25.39
CA GLU A 232 -4.46 -5.64 -24.95
C GLU A 232 -4.71 -6.70 -23.89
N ILE A 233 -5.57 -6.43 -22.90
CA ILE A 233 -5.95 -7.39 -21.85
C ILE A 233 -6.58 -8.64 -22.46
N LEU A 234 -7.60 -8.45 -23.29
CA LEU A 234 -8.38 -9.54 -23.90
C LEU A 234 -7.58 -10.34 -24.95
N ALA A 235 -6.54 -9.74 -25.57
CA ALA A 235 -5.63 -10.44 -26.48
C ALA A 235 -4.85 -11.57 -25.81
N HIS A 236 -4.71 -11.55 -24.47
CA HIS A 236 -4.10 -12.64 -23.71
C HIS A 236 -5.04 -13.83 -23.48
N ASP A 237 -6.32 -13.71 -23.88
CA ASP A 237 -7.37 -14.70 -23.62
C ASP A 237 -7.38 -15.14 -22.14
N PRO A 238 -7.59 -14.18 -21.19
CA PRO A 238 -7.53 -14.48 -19.78
C PRO A 238 -8.77 -15.23 -19.28
N ALA A 239 -8.56 -16.14 -18.32
CA ALA A 239 -9.63 -16.74 -17.53
C ALA A 239 -10.12 -15.81 -16.42
N GLY A 240 -9.32 -14.81 -16.03
CA GLY A 240 -9.68 -13.80 -15.05
C GLY A 240 -8.81 -12.55 -15.14
N VAL A 241 -9.32 -11.40 -14.70
CA VAL A 241 -8.60 -10.13 -14.62
C VAL A 241 -8.44 -9.70 -13.18
N PHE A 242 -7.22 -9.32 -12.82
CA PHE A 242 -6.89 -8.82 -11.50
C PHE A 242 -6.51 -7.33 -11.54
N LEU A 243 -7.09 -6.53 -10.64
CA LEU A 243 -6.79 -5.10 -10.50
C LEU A 243 -5.99 -4.89 -9.22
N SER A 244 -4.73 -4.47 -9.34
CA SER A 244 -3.82 -4.40 -8.19
C SER A 244 -4.10 -3.22 -7.24
N ASN A 245 -3.42 -3.25 -6.10
CA ASN A 245 -3.26 -2.08 -5.23
C ASN A 245 -2.43 -0.99 -5.92
N GLY A 246 -2.36 0.18 -5.31
CA GLY A 246 -1.52 1.27 -5.79
C GLY A 246 -1.75 2.58 -5.01
N PRO A 247 -0.92 3.60 -5.27
CA PRO A 247 -0.96 4.91 -4.63
C PRO A 247 -1.83 5.91 -5.38
N GLY A 248 -2.06 7.06 -4.75
CA GLY A 248 -2.62 8.25 -5.38
C GLY A 248 -4.13 8.40 -5.23
N ASP A 249 -4.68 9.32 -6.01
CA ASP A 249 -6.11 9.60 -6.01
C ASP A 249 -6.82 8.68 -7.03
N PRO A 250 -7.81 7.86 -6.56
CA PRO A 250 -8.57 7.00 -7.45
C PRO A 250 -9.24 7.74 -8.61
N ALA A 251 -9.69 8.98 -8.41
CA ALA A 251 -10.32 9.75 -9.47
C ALA A 251 -9.33 10.13 -10.59
N ALA A 252 -8.07 10.36 -10.26
CA ALA A 252 -7.04 10.67 -11.25
C ALA A 252 -6.65 9.41 -12.06
N THR A 253 -6.37 8.29 -11.39
CA THR A 253 -6.12 6.99 -12.03
C THR A 253 -7.34 6.51 -12.83
N GLY A 254 -8.54 6.79 -12.35
CA GLY A 254 -9.80 6.45 -13.00
C GLY A 254 -9.99 7.05 -14.38
N ALA A 255 -9.28 8.11 -14.73
CA ALA A 255 -9.38 8.73 -16.05
C ALA A 255 -9.11 7.75 -17.22
N TYR A 256 -8.23 6.78 -17.00
CA TYR A 256 -7.91 5.72 -17.98
C TYR A 256 -8.35 4.32 -17.52
N ALA A 257 -8.30 4.02 -16.23
CA ALA A 257 -8.66 2.70 -15.73
C ALA A 257 -10.17 2.42 -15.82
N VAL A 258 -11.02 3.42 -15.55
CA VAL A 258 -12.49 3.26 -15.58
C VAL A 258 -13.01 2.90 -16.98
N PRO A 259 -12.64 3.60 -18.06
CA PRO A 259 -13.05 3.21 -19.42
C PRO A 259 -12.59 1.80 -19.78
N MET A 260 -11.36 1.44 -19.47
CA MET A 260 -10.80 0.11 -19.74
C MET A 260 -11.57 -0.98 -19.01
N ILE A 261 -11.84 -0.83 -17.69
CA ILE A 261 -12.60 -1.83 -16.91
C ILE A 261 -14.00 -1.99 -17.46
N ARG A 262 -14.69 -0.88 -17.79
CA ARG A 262 -16.04 -0.93 -18.39
C ARG A 262 -16.05 -1.71 -19.69
N GLU A 263 -15.08 -1.46 -20.57
CA GLU A 263 -14.98 -2.15 -21.86
C GLU A 263 -14.69 -3.66 -21.67
N VAL A 264 -13.84 -4.05 -20.72
CA VAL A 264 -13.62 -5.46 -20.37
C VAL A 264 -14.93 -6.12 -19.92
N LEU A 265 -15.65 -5.49 -18.98
CA LEU A 265 -16.93 -5.99 -18.45
C LEU A 265 -18.05 -6.05 -19.50
N GLU A 266 -18.03 -5.15 -20.48
CA GLU A 266 -18.97 -5.18 -21.62
C GLU A 266 -18.67 -6.32 -22.59
N LYS A 267 -17.40 -6.48 -22.96
CA LYS A 267 -16.99 -7.49 -23.96
C LYS A 267 -17.01 -8.92 -23.41
N ARG A 268 -16.78 -9.09 -22.11
CA ARG A 268 -16.68 -10.38 -21.41
C ARG A 268 -17.46 -10.33 -20.10
N ALA A 269 -18.78 -10.45 -20.20
CA ALA A 269 -19.68 -10.42 -19.03
C ALA A 269 -19.50 -11.61 -18.06
N ASP A 270 -18.96 -12.70 -18.56
CA ASP A 270 -18.63 -13.96 -17.88
C ASP A 270 -17.29 -13.92 -17.15
N LEU A 271 -16.40 -12.97 -17.49
CA LEU A 271 -15.01 -12.94 -17.03
C LEU A 271 -14.91 -12.56 -15.54
N PRO A 272 -14.34 -13.42 -14.69
CA PRO A 272 -14.05 -13.08 -13.31
C PRO A 272 -13.11 -11.88 -13.18
N VAL A 273 -13.47 -10.93 -12.28
CA VAL A 273 -12.64 -9.78 -11.96
C VAL A 273 -12.49 -9.67 -10.45
N PHE A 274 -11.24 -9.56 -9.99
CA PHE A 274 -10.91 -9.33 -8.59
C PHE A 274 -10.04 -8.08 -8.43
N GLY A 275 -10.41 -7.17 -7.51
CA GLY A 275 -9.67 -5.93 -7.24
C GLY A 275 -9.26 -5.80 -5.77
N ILE A 276 -8.06 -5.27 -5.52
CA ILE A 276 -7.53 -5.00 -4.18
C ILE A 276 -7.15 -3.52 -4.05
N CYS A 277 -7.58 -2.88 -2.96
CA CYS A 277 -7.23 -1.53 -2.54
C CYS A 277 -7.53 -0.49 -3.66
N LEU A 278 -6.54 0.04 -4.39
CA LEU A 278 -6.81 0.92 -5.52
C LEU A 278 -7.64 0.20 -6.60
N GLY A 279 -7.38 -1.08 -6.87
CA GLY A 279 -8.17 -1.88 -7.80
C GLY A 279 -9.64 -2.03 -7.38
N HIS A 280 -9.92 -2.09 -6.08
CA HIS A 280 -11.29 -2.03 -5.55
C HIS A 280 -11.94 -0.67 -5.85
N GLN A 281 -11.21 0.43 -5.66
CA GLN A 281 -11.70 1.77 -5.94
C GLN A 281 -11.91 1.98 -7.44
N MET A 282 -11.00 1.48 -8.30
CA MET A 282 -11.17 1.52 -9.77
C MET A 282 -12.40 0.75 -10.21
N LEU A 283 -12.63 -0.45 -9.65
CA LEU A 283 -13.82 -1.23 -9.94
C LEU A 283 -15.09 -0.49 -9.52
N ALA A 284 -15.13 0.07 -8.31
CA ALA A 284 -16.28 0.82 -7.82
C ALA A 284 -16.61 2.03 -8.72
N LEU A 285 -15.58 2.81 -9.12
CA LEU A 285 -15.74 3.93 -10.06
C LEU A 285 -16.23 3.45 -11.45
N ALA A 286 -15.72 2.32 -11.94
CA ALA A 286 -16.16 1.75 -13.21
C ALA A 286 -17.62 1.32 -13.17
N LEU A 287 -18.09 0.82 -12.05
CA LEU A 287 -19.48 0.44 -11.83
C LEU A 287 -20.40 1.64 -11.58
N GLY A 288 -19.86 2.83 -11.32
CA GLY A 288 -20.64 4.08 -11.19
C GLY A 288 -20.75 4.63 -9.77
N ALA A 289 -20.06 4.04 -8.80
CA ALA A 289 -19.91 4.60 -7.47
C ALA A 289 -18.89 5.76 -7.44
N THR A 290 -18.74 6.41 -6.30
CA THR A 290 -17.76 7.48 -6.07
C THR A 290 -16.79 7.11 -4.94
N THR A 291 -15.67 7.83 -4.88
CA THR A 291 -14.68 7.70 -3.80
C THR A 291 -14.54 9.01 -3.04
N VAL A 292 -14.15 8.92 -1.77
CA VAL A 292 -13.94 10.04 -0.87
C VAL A 292 -12.56 9.99 -0.23
N LYS A 293 -11.90 11.15 -0.06
CA LYS A 293 -10.66 11.26 0.73
C LYS A 293 -11.00 11.09 2.21
N MET A 294 -10.30 10.20 2.88
CA MET A 294 -10.43 10.00 4.33
C MET A 294 -9.62 11.04 5.09
N ASN A 295 -10.01 11.31 6.34
CA ASN A 295 -9.33 12.30 7.17
C ASN A 295 -7.84 11.93 7.41
N HIS A 296 -7.56 10.68 7.76
CA HIS A 296 -6.19 10.20 8.03
C HIS A 296 -5.88 8.81 7.46
N GLY A 297 -6.84 8.23 6.72
CA GLY A 297 -6.70 6.91 6.12
C GLY A 297 -6.66 5.76 7.13
N HIS A 298 -6.54 4.55 6.59
CA HIS A 298 -6.32 3.33 7.36
C HIS A 298 -4.95 2.74 6.99
N HIS A 299 -4.05 2.65 7.98
CA HIS A 299 -2.70 2.10 7.78
C HIS A 299 -2.31 1.23 8.97
N GLY A 300 -2.20 -0.07 8.75
CA GLY A 300 -1.82 -1.03 9.78
C GLY A 300 -2.29 -2.44 9.48
N ALA A 301 -1.90 -3.38 10.33
CA ALA A 301 -2.17 -4.81 10.17
C ALA A 301 -3.13 -5.35 11.27
N ASN A 302 -3.95 -4.50 11.84
CA ASN A 302 -4.83 -4.83 12.96
C ASN A 302 -6.25 -4.24 12.79
N HIS A 303 -6.72 -4.09 11.56
CA HIS A 303 -8.03 -3.53 11.25
C HIS A 303 -9.10 -4.62 11.21
N PRO A 304 -10.11 -4.57 12.11
CA PRO A 304 -11.22 -5.51 12.10
C PRO A 304 -12.19 -5.16 10.97
N VAL A 305 -12.43 -6.12 10.09
CA VAL A 305 -13.39 -6.03 8.99
C VAL A 305 -14.45 -7.09 9.16
N LYS A 306 -15.71 -6.72 9.03
CA LYS A 306 -16.84 -7.63 9.06
C LYS A 306 -17.29 -7.97 7.64
N ASP A 307 -17.31 -9.25 7.32
CA ASP A 307 -18.07 -9.79 6.19
C ASP A 307 -19.55 -9.71 6.51
N ILE A 308 -20.32 -8.99 5.72
CA ILE A 308 -21.74 -8.72 5.94
C ILE A 308 -22.58 -9.98 5.68
N GLU A 309 -22.18 -10.80 4.70
CA GLU A 309 -22.94 -12.00 4.29
C GLU A 309 -22.81 -13.11 5.34
N THR A 310 -21.61 -13.36 5.84
CA THR A 310 -21.34 -14.44 6.80
C THR A 310 -21.41 -14.00 8.26
N GLY A 311 -21.29 -12.69 8.51
CA GLY A 311 -21.16 -12.12 9.85
C GLY A 311 -19.79 -12.31 10.49
N LYS A 312 -18.83 -12.97 9.81
CA LYS A 312 -17.48 -13.22 10.29
C LYS A 312 -16.70 -11.90 10.39
N VAL A 313 -15.86 -11.79 11.42
CA VAL A 313 -14.93 -10.69 11.58
C VAL A 313 -13.50 -11.20 11.36
N GLU A 314 -12.76 -10.53 10.50
CA GLU A 314 -11.36 -10.81 10.23
C GLU A 314 -10.50 -9.61 10.63
N ILE A 315 -9.28 -9.88 11.07
CA ILE A 315 -8.27 -8.85 11.28
C ILE A 315 -7.46 -8.75 9.99
N THR A 316 -7.38 -7.55 9.44
CA THR A 316 -6.83 -7.31 8.10
C THR A 316 -5.72 -6.29 8.11
N SER A 317 -4.93 -6.29 7.05
CA SER A 317 -3.96 -5.24 6.73
C SER A 317 -4.60 -4.19 5.83
N MET A 318 -4.37 -2.91 6.14
CA MET A 318 -4.89 -1.79 5.36
C MET A 318 -3.81 -0.74 5.09
N ASN A 319 -3.87 -0.16 3.90
CA ASN A 319 -3.02 0.97 3.50
C ASN A 319 -3.75 1.81 2.44
N HIS A 320 -4.64 2.69 2.85
CA HIS A 320 -5.38 3.55 1.93
C HIS A 320 -5.81 4.87 2.58
N GLY A 321 -5.78 5.95 1.79
CA GLY A 321 -6.24 7.29 2.17
C GLY A 321 -7.56 7.71 1.52
N PHE A 322 -8.14 6.84 0.67
CA PHE A 322 -9.43 7.02 0.02
C PHE A 322 -10.31 5.79 0.28
N ALA A 323 -11.61 5.97 0.26
CA ALA A 323 -12.59 4.89 0.42
C ALA A 323 -13.73 5.04 -0.60
N VAL A 324 -14.39 3.92 -0.94
CA VAL A 324 -15.63 3.93 -1.72
C VAL A 324 -16.76 4.44 -0.85
N ASP A 325 -17.57 5.36 -1.39
CA ASP A 325 -18.79 5.83 -0.73
C ASP A 325 -19.93 4.82 -0.97
N SER A 326 -20.24 4.02 0.07
CA SER A 326 -21.30 3.01 0.01
C SER A 326 -22.68 3.55 -0.38
N GLN A 327 -22.96 4.84 -0.12
CA GLN A 327 -24.23 5.47 -0.45
C GLN A 327 -24.42 5.68 -1.95
N THR A 328 -23.34 5.60 -2.71
CA THR A 328 -23.34 5.80 -4.17
C THR A 328 -23.31 4.50 -4.97
N LEU A 329 -23.35 3.34 -4.30
CA LEU A 329 -23.34 2.04 -4.97
C LEU A 329 -24.60 1.90 -5.86
N PRO A 330 -24.45 1.58 -7.15
CA PRO A 330 -25.58 1.44 -8.05
C PRO A 330 -26.35 0.12 -7.83
N ALA A 331 -27.54 0.02 -8.39
CA ALA A 331 -28.29 -1.22 -8.41
C ALA A 331 -27.47 -2.37 -9.03
N GLY A 332 -27.51 -3.55 -8.41
CA GLY A 332 -26.71 -4.71 -8.84
C GLY A 332 -25.31 -4.78 -8.26
N VAL A 333 -24.88 -3.79 -7.46
CA VAL A 333 -23.64 -3.81 -6.71
C VAL A 333 -23.95 -3.83 -5.21
N MET A 334 -23.38 -4.77 -4.48
CA MET A 334 -23.58 -4.94 -3.04
C MET A 334 -22.30 -4.68 -2.27
N GLU A 335 -22.43 -4.00 -1.12
CA GLU A 335 -21.38 -3.97 -0.12
C GLU A 335 -21.24 -5.34 0.55
N THR A 336 -20.02 -5.86 0.63
CA THR A 336 -19.74 -7.19 1.18
C THR A 336 -18.98 -7.13 2.50
N HIS A 337 -18.17 -6.10 2.69
CA HIS A 337 -17.31 -5.95 3.85
C HIS A 337 -17.34 -4.52 4.37
N VAL A 338 -17.26 -4.37 5.69
CA VAL A 338 -17.28 -3.06 6.37
C VAL A 338 -16.24 -3.00 7.47
N SER A 339 -15.57 -1.86 7.60
CA SER A 339 -14.65 -1.56 8.71
C SER A 339 -15.43 -1.43 10.03
N LEU A 340 -15.00 -2.14 11.08
CA LEU A 340 -15.56 -1.96 12.41
C LEU A 340 -15.02 -0.76 13.17
N PHE A 341 -14.03 -0.04 12.63
CA PHE A 341 -13.54 1.18 13.24
C PHE A 341 -14.41 2.40 12.93
N ASP A 342 -14.91 2.51 11.70
CA ASP A 342 -15.60 3.73 11.24
C ASP A 342 -16.76 3.47 10.28
N GLY A 343 -17.05 2.21 9.95
CA GLY A 343 -18.13 1.85 9.03
C GLY A 343 -17.82 2.08 7.55
N SER A 344 -16.57 2.41 7.20
CA SER A 344 -16.19 2.59 5.79
C SER A 344 -16.30 1.29 5.00
N ASN A 345 -16.58 1.42 3.69
CA ASN A 345 -16.64 0.29 2.78
C ASN A 345 -15.30 -0.44 2.70
N CYS A 346 -15.34 -1.76 2.83
CA CYS A 346 -14.17 -2.63 2.72
C CYS A 346 -14.32 -3.72 1.66
N GLY A 347 -15.40 -3.73 0.89
CA GLY A 347 -15.57 -4.67 -0.21
C GLY A 347 -16.90 -4.53 -0.91
N ILE A 348 -16.90 -4.83 -2.21
CA ILE A 348 -18.11 -4.86 -3.05
C ILE A 348 -18.12 -6.09 -3.94
N ARG A 349 -19.29 -6.47 -4.42
CA ARG A 349 -19.46 -7.44 -5.50
C ARG A 349 -20.65 -7.09 -6.40
N MET A 350 -20.61 -7.55 -7.64
CA MET A 350 -21.79 -7.60 -8.48
C MET A 350 -22.68 -8.79 -8.09
N THR A 351 -23.99 -8.65 -8.26
CA THR A 351 -24.96 -9.70 -7.88
C THR A 351 -25.15 -10.77 -8.95
N ASP A 352 -24.85 -10.43 -10.20
CA ASP A 352 -25.14 -11.22 -11.42
C ASP A 352 -23.88 -11.69 -12.16
N ARG A 353 -22.69 -11.32 -11.68
CA ARG A 353 -21.41 -11.62 -12.34
C ARG A 353 -20.33 -12.00 -11.32
N PRO A 354 -19.29 -12.77 -11.71
CA PRO A 354 -18.17 -13.13 -10.84
C PRO A 354 -17.16 -11.98 -10.67
N VAL A 355 -17.66 -10.81 -10.26
CA VAL A 355 -16.88 -9.58 -10.10
C VAL A 355 -16.97 -9.12 -8.66
N PHE A 356 -15.81 -9.02 -7.98
CA PHE A 356 -15.73 -8.59 -6.59
C PHE A 356 -14.41 -7.90 -6.27
N SER A 357 -14.37 -7.19 -5.17
CA SER A 357 -13.15 -6.51 -4.72
C SER A 357 -13.18 -6.22 -3.22
N VAL A 358 -11.98 -6.01 -2.64
CA VAL A 358 -11.80 -5.64 -1.24
C VAL A 358 -10.85 -4.46 -1.10
N GLN A 359 -11.11 -3.60 -0.11
CA GLN A 359 -10.29 -2.43 0.20
C GLN A 359 -9.02 -2.80 0.96
N TYR A 360 -9.07 -3.84 1.77
CA TYR A 360 -7.95 -4.33 2.56
C TYR A 360 -7.02 -5.24 1.73
N HIS A 361 -5.90 -5.62 2.33
CA HIS A 361 -4.84 -6.41 1.69
C HIS A 361 -4.89 -7.87 2.15
N PRO A 362 -5.57 -8.78 1.42
CA PRO A 362 -5.67 -10.20 1.80
C PRO A 362 -4.34 -10.96 1.64
N GLU A 363 -3.39 -10.38 0.91
CA GLU A 363 -2.03 -10.88 0.79
C GLU A 363 -1.18 -10.62 2.03
N ALA A 364 -1.63 -9.75 2.94
CA ALA A 364 -0.88 -9.25 4.08
C ALA A 364 0.46 -8.58 3.69
N SER A 365 1.58 -9.01 4.27
CA SER A 365 2.95 -8.51 3.99
C SER A 365 3.10 -6.98 4.21
N PRO A 366 3.09 -6.55 5.51
CA PRO A 366 2.89 -7.38 6.71
C PRO A 366 1.42 -7.59 7.05
N GLY A 367 1.13 -8.58 7.89
CA GLY A 367 -0.18 -8.73 8.51
C GLY A 367 -0.70 -10.16 8.59
N PRO A 368 -1.94 -10.32 9.07
CA PRO A 368 -2.64 -11.60 9.14
C PRO A 368 -2.95 -12.15 7.75
N GLN A 369 -2.90 -13.48 7.61
CA GLN A 369 -3.12 -14.18 6.35
C GLN A 369 -4.50 -14.86 6.26
N ASP A 370 -5.42 -14.53 7.16
CA ASP A 370 -6.74 -15.15 7.26
C ASP A 370 -7.59 -14.98 6.00
N SER A 371 -7.35 -13.91 5.25
CA SER A 371 -8.13 -13.56 4.06
C SER A 371 -7.61 -14.16 2.74
N PHE A 372 -6.62 -15.08 2.78
CA PHE A 372 -6.09 -15.70 1.57
C PHE A 372 -7.17 -16.42 0.73
N TYR A 373 -8.23 -16.91 1.37
CA TYR A 373 -9.37 -17.53 0.69
C TYR A 373 -10.00 -16.67 -0.41
N LEU A 374 -9.76 -15.36 -0.44
CA LEU A 374 -10.25 -14.49 -1.52
C LEU A 374 -9.54 -14.77 -2.86
N PHE A 375 -8.28 -15.16 -2.83
CA PHE A 375 -7.56 -15.63 -4.03
C PHE A 375 -8.10 -16.99 -4.48
N GLU A 376 -8.43 -17.89 -3.54
CA GLU A 376 -9.07 -19.18 -3.84
C GLU A 376 -10.49 -18.97 -4.40
N ARG A 377 -11.26 -18.01 -3.86
CA ARG A 377 -12.58 -17.60 -4.40
C ARG A 377 -12.46 -17.09 -5.83
N PHE A 378 -11.43 -16.30 -6.14
CA PHE A 378 -11.18 -15.82 -7.50
C PHE A 378 -10.89 -16.98 -8.45
N VAL A 379 -10.06 -17.95 -8.04
CA VAL A 379 -9.80 -19.17 -8.82
C VAL A 379 -11.06 -20.00 -9.01
N ALA A 380 -11.84 -20.22 -7.95
CA ALA A 380 -13.11 -20.95 -8.04
C ALA A 380 -14.11 -20.28 -9.00
N SER A 381 -14.07 -18.95 -9.11
CA SER A 381 -14.89 -18.22 -10.10
C SER A 381 -14.48 -18.52 -11.54
N MET A 382 -13.19 -18.75 -11.78
CA MET A 382 -12.67 -19.16 -13.10
C MET A 382 -12.94 -20.62 -13.43
N ASP A 383 -13.02 -21.50 -12.40
CA ASP A 383 -13.40 -22.92 -12.58
C ASP A 383 -14.89 -23.06 -12.96
N ALA A 384 -15.73 -22.05 -12.67
CA ALA A 384 -17.17 -22.06 -12.89
C ALA A 384 -17.60 -21.33 -14.18
N ALA A 385 -16.73 -20.52 -14.78
CA ALA A 385 -16.96 -19.77 -16.01
C ALA A 385 -16.59 -20.59 -17.25
#